data_8c58daaa52b575bb551095efed46b2a3
#
_entry.id   8c58daaa52b575bb551095efed46b2a3
#
_cell.length_a   1.000
_cell.length_b   1.000
_cell.length_c   1.000
_cell.angle_alpha   90.00
_cell.angle_beta   90.00
_cell.angle_gamma   90.00
#
_symmetry.space_group_name_H-M   'P 1'
#
loop_
_entity.id
_entity.type
_entity.pdbx_description
1 polymer ?
#
loop_
_entity_poly.entity_id
_entity_poly.type
_entity_poly.pdbx_seq_one_letter_code
_entity_poly.pdbx_strand_id
1 'polypeptide(L)'
;MTETVTPLGCRFGWKGWGGGLGCGCLFFLRHFLKPMKLKFCGAAGTTTGSQHLLEVNGQKIVLDCGLYQGRRKDAYEVNCCFPHFKPTEVDVVVLSHAHIDHSGNLPNLTSKGFSGNIYATFATRDLCQIMLADSAHIQSKDTEWLNKKRKKEGLPAVDPLYTKQEAEECMRQFVNVGYDRPMPIAKGVTMTFLDAGHILGSAQILLEIEDEDDGERKRLLFSGDVGRGGNEILRDPVAAENVDYVLMESTYGGREHELPTGAGTQIADIINRAIERKGKIIIPAFAVERTQALLYVLHQLFEEGKIPDIPVFVDSPLAVNATEIFRLHPECFNEEVYRFLFEKRNPFGFEGLTLIRAVAKSKELNASNDQCIIISASGMCEAGRILHHLRNSIEDPKNTILFIGYCAENTLGWKIRENWDEVKIFGDEFKLKANVETMDSFSGHADHSELIDYFHRITGPKKKVWLVHGERKRSEVFCEALKKEHEGDVEIGVLGNTVVF
;
A
#
# COMPACT_ATOMS: atom_id res chain seq x y z
N MET A 1 36.11 -42.67 34.75
CA MET A 1 36.20 -43.79 33.78
C MET A 1 35.69 -43.22 32.46
N THR A 2 36.62 -42.95 31.64
CA THR A 2 36.49 -42.28 30.32
C THR A 2 36.54 -43.35 29.24
N GLU A 3 35.54 -43.43 28.38
CA GLU A 3 35.67 -44.18 27.13
C GLU A 3 35.52 -43.24 25.95
N THR A 4 36.63 -43.05 25.27
CA THR A 4 36.79 -42.42 23.97
C THR A 4 36.64 -43.46 22.87
N VAL A 5 35.77 -43.22 21.88
CA VAL A 5 35.65 -44.02 20.66
C VAL A 5 36.36 -43.28 19.54
N THR A 6 37.40 -43.92 18.96
CA THR A 6 38.13 -43.48 17.78
C THR A 6 37.56 -44.09 16.50
N PRO A 7 37.64 -43.42 15.33
CA PRO A 7 37.14 -43.95 14.06
C PRO A 7 38.11 -44.89 13.36
N LEU A 8 37.55 -45.92 12.75
CA LEU A 8 38.20 -46.97 11.98
C LEU A 8 38.84 -46.39 10.69
N GLY A 9 40.15 -46.67 10.53
CA GLY A 9 40.89 -46.39 9.32
C GLY A 9 40.75 -47.45 8.25
N CYS A 10 40.54 -47.05 7.02
CA CYS A 10 40.70 -47.90 5.84
C CYS A 10 42.13 -47.91 5.38
N ARG A 11 42.79 -49.07 5.40
CA ARG A 11 44.11 -49.34 4.78
C ARG A 11 43.92 -49.62 3.28
N PHE A 12 44.65 -48.88 2.44
CA PHE A 12 44.84 -49.20 1.04
C PHE A 12 45.96 -50.20 0.85
N GLY A 13 45.66 -51.36 0.21
CA GLY A 13 46.61 -52.30 -0.29
C GLY A 13 46.70 -52.19 -1.82
N TRP A 14 47.85 -51.81 -2.36
CA TRP A 14 48.16 -51.86 -3.76
C TRP A 14 48.58 -53.28 -4.19
N LYS A 15 47.94 -53.87 -5.17
CA LYS A 15 48.61 -54.81 -6.09
C LYS A 15 48.01 -54.62 -7.48
N GLY A 16 48.90 -54.48 -8.46
CA GLY A 16 48.67 -54.05 -9.80
C GLY A 16 48.25 -55.13 -10.78
N TRP A 17 48.12 -54.64 -12.02
CA TRP A 17 48.07 -55.24 -13.37
C TRP A 17 46.71 -55.42 -14.04
N GLY A 18 46.61 -54.76 -15.19
CA GLY A 18 45.95 -55.30 -16.41
C GLY A 18 44.75 -54.55 -16.91
N GLY A 19 44.98 -53.72 -17.90
CA GLY A 19 44.18 -53.33 -19.06
C GLY A 19 42.68 -53.45 -19.06
N GLY A 20 41.98 -52.35 -19.34
CA GLY A 20 40.57 -52.37 -19.72
C GLY A 20 39.88 -51.04 -19.54
N LEU A 21 39.64 -50.37 -20.65
CA LEU A 21 38.67 -49.30 -20.95
C LEU A 21 37.96 -48.65 -19.77
N GLY A 22 38.20 -47.35 -19.61
CA GLY A 22 37.60 -46.51 -18.60
C GLY A 22 36.11 -46.41 -18.67
N CYS A 23 35.47 -46.75 -17.59
CA CYS A 23 34.16 -46.26 -17.27
C CYS A 23 34.32 -45.10 -16.30
N GLY A 24 34.39 -43.90 -16.85
CA GLY A 24 34.37 -42.69 -16.02
C GLY A 24 33.07 -42.62 -15.24
N CYS A 25 33.13 -42.99 -13.99
CA CYS A 25 32.05 -42.59 -13.05
C CYS A 25 32.09 -41.07 -12.93
N LEU A 26 31.40 -40.42 -13.82
CA LEU A 26 30.86 -39.09 -13.58
C LEU A 26 29.92 -39.19 -12.37
N PHE A 27 30.45 -38.91 -11.19
CA PHE A 27 29.63 -38.50 -10.07
C PHE A 27 28.98 -37.18 -10.48
N PHE A 28 27.84 -37.26 -11.19
CA PHE A 28 26.87 -36.18 -11.22
C PHE A 28 26.49 -35.97 -9.74
N LEU A 29 27.07 -34.98 -9.09
CA LEU A 29 26.45 -34.29 -7.98
C LEU A 29 25.12 -33.81 -8.56
N ARG A 30 24.06 -34.61 -8.40
CA ARG A 30 22.69 -34.08 -8.50
C ARG A 30 22.65 -32.97 -7.45
N HIS A 31 22.82 -31.73 -7.88
CA HIS A 31 22.32 -30.60 -7.14
C HIS A 31 20.86 -30.95 -6.89
N PHE A 32 20.49 -31.07 -5.64
CA PHE A 32 19.07 -31.22 -5.26
C PHE A 32 18.39 -29.97 -5.80
N LEU A 33 17.63 -30.15 -6.87
CA LEU A 33 16.81 -29.14 -7.47
C LEU A 33 16.03 -28.45 -6.34
N LYS A 34 16.20 -27.15 -6.18
CA LYS A 34 15.42 -26.31 -5.27
C LYS A 34 14.48 -25.47 -6.13
N PRO A 35 13.34 -26.04 -6.54
CA PRO A 35 12.44 -25.36 -7.44
C PRO A 35 12.01 -24.03 -6.85
N MET A 36 11.77 -23.06 -7.72
CA MET A 36 11.27 -21.75 -7.34
C MET A 36 9.91 -21.88 -6.63
N LYS A 37 9.74 -21.18 -5.50
CA LYS A 37 8.55 -21.27 -4.64
C LYS A 37 8.04 -19.88 -4.31
N LEU A 38 6.74 -19.70 -4.44
CA LEU A 38 6.03 -18.52 -3.98
C LEU A 38 5.08 -18.90 -2.85
N LYS A 39 5.20 -18.27 -1.69
CA LYS A 39 4.33 -18.46 -0.54
C LYS A 39 3.52 -17.21 -0.27
N PHE A 40 2.21 -17.37 -0.15
CA PHE A 40 1.28 -16.27 0.19
C PHE A 40 1.28 -16.09 1.71
N CYS A 41 1.95 -15.06 2.20
CA CYS A 41 2.15 -14.81 3.62
C CYS A 41 1.17 -13.77 4.19
N GLY A 42 0.48 -13.02 3.32
CA GLY A 42 -0.51 -12.01 3.68
C GLY A 42 -1.33 -11.58 2.47
N ALA A 43 -2.33 -10.74 2.65
CA ALA A 43 -3.26 -10.23 1.64
C ALA A 43 -3.81 -11.31 0.67
N ALA A 44 -4.03 -12.52 1.17
CA ALA A 44 -4.62 -13.63 0.43
C ALA A 44 -6.03 -13.91 0.95
N GLY A 45 -7.04 -13.39 0.24
CA GLY A 45 -8.45 -13.36 0.65
C GLY A 45 -8.84 -12.16 1.52
N THR A 46 -7.97 -11.17 1.62
CA THR A 46 -8.17 -9.86 2.27
C THR A 46 -7.40 -8.79 1.51
N THR A 47 -7.79 -7.53 1.68
CA THR A 47 -7.16 -6.35 1.06
C THR A 47 -6.11 -5.68 1.94
N THR A 48 -5.60 -6.36 2.98
CA THR A 48 -4.60 -5.75 3.87
C THR A 48 -3.53 -6.76 4.28
N GLY A 49 -2.34 -6.25 4.61
CA GLY A 49 -1.22 -7.05 5.10
C GLY A 49 -0.46 -7.77 3.99
N SER A 50 -0.22 -7.09 2.85
CA SER A 50 0.51 -7.66 1.70
C SER A 50 1.90 -8.15 2.11
N GLN A 51 2.12 -9.47 1.96
CA GLN A 51 3.39 -10.14 2.22
C GLN A 51 3.46 -11.42 1.39
N HIS A 52 4.47 -11.54 0.51
CA HIS A 52 4.66 -12.74 -0.29
C HIS A 52 6.14 -13.13 -0.28
N LEU A 53 6.42 -14.40 -0.03
CA LEU A 53 7.79 -14.91 0.04
C LEU A 53 8.13 -15.69 -1.23
N LEU A 54 9.10 -15.21 -1.98
CA LEU A 54 9.71 -15.91 -3.11
C LEU A 54 11.02 -16.56 -2.65
N GLU A 55 11.12 -17.89 -2.83
CA GLU A 55 12.35 -18.65 -2.63
C GLU A 55 12.91 -19.06 -3.99
N VAL A 56 14.10 -18.59 -4.32
CA VAL A 56 14.78 -18.82 -5.61
C VAL A 56 16.29 -18.81 -5.44
N ASN A 57 17.00 -19.73 -6.10
CA ASN A 57 18.48 -19.84 -6.07
C ASN A 57 19.05 -19.90 -4.63
N GLY A 58 18.27 -20.45 -3.69
CA GLY A 58 18.63 -20.54 -2.28
C GLY A 58 18.47 -19.24 -1.49
N GLN A 59 17.89 -18.20 -2.08
CA GLN A 59 17.62 -16.90 -1.45
C GLN A 59 16.14 -16.68 -1.20
N LYS A 60 15.82 -15.84 -0.22
CA LYS A 60 14.47 -15.50 0.23
C LYS A 60 14.19 -14.02 0.00
N ILE A 61 13.29 -13.74 -0.91
CA ILE A 61 12.87 -12.39 -1.30
C ILE A 61 11.43 -12.18 -0.81
N VAL A 62 11.19 -11.15 -0.04
CA VAL A 62 9.83 -10.77 0.39
C VAL A 62 9.34 -9.63 -0.49
N LEU A 63 8.19 -9.83 -1.11
CA LEU A 63 7.45 -8.80 -1.85
C LEU A 63 6.43 -8.19 -0.90
N ASP A 64 6.60 -6.93 -0.57
CA ASP A 64 5.91 -6.16 0.46
C ASP A 64 6.03 -6.72 1.89
N CYS A 65 5.82 -5.87 2.87
CA CYS A 65 5.77 -6.24 4.29
C CYS A 65 4.78 -5.35 5.02
N GLY A 66 3.50 -5.57 4.75
CA GLY A 66 2.40 -4.74 5.20
C GLY A 66 1.81 -5.13 6.54
N LEU A 67 1.09 -4.20 7.16
CA LEU A 67 0.26 -4.47 8.33
C LEU A 67 -1.12 -4.97 7.92
N TYR A 68 -1.55 -6.06 8.52
CA TYR A 68 -2.94 -6.49 8.49
C TYR A 68 -3.80 -5.51 9.31
N GLN A 69 -4.79 -4.93 8.67
CA GLN A 69 -5.68 -3.91 9.23
C GLN A 69 -7.10 -4.49 9.43
N GLY A 70 -7.23 -5.52 10.26
CA GLY A 70 -8.48 -6.14 10.64
C GLY A 70 -8.98 -5.70 12.01
N ARG A 71 -9.80 -6.56 12.65
CA ARG A 71 -10.26 -6.30 14.03
C ARG A 71 -9.06 -6.15 14.95
N ARG A 72 -9.06 -5.10 15.80
CA ARG A 72 -7.89 -4.73 16.64
C ARG A 72 -7.25 -5.87 17.41
N LYS A 73 -8.05 -6.81 17.95
CA LYS A 73 -7.52 -7.96 18.68
C LYS A 73 -6.75 -8.91 17.78
N ASP A 74 -7.34 -9.24 16.63
CA ASP A 74 -6.76 -10.19 15.68
C ASP A 74 -5.55 -9.55 14.96
N ALA A 75 -5.61 -8.24 14.68
CA ALA A 75 -4.56 -7.49 14.01
C ALA A 75 -3.23 -7.52 14.77
N TYR A 76 -3.24 -7.40 16.10
CA TYR A 76 -2.01 -7.48 16.89
C TYR A 76 -1.38 -8.88 16.81
N GLU A 77 -2.18 -9.93 16.96
CA GLU A 77 -1.71 -11.32 16.91
C GLU A 77 -1.14 -11.69 15.54
N VAL A 78 -1.76 -11.21 14.46
CA VAL A 78 -1.29 -11.44 13.09
C VAL A 78 0.01 -10.68 12.81
N ASN A 79 0.09 -9.41 13.23
CA ASN A 79 1.21 -8.53 12.90
C ASN A 79 2.44 -8.71 13.79
N CYS A 80 2.28 -9.13 15.05
CA CYS A 80 3.39 -9.25 16.01
C CYS A 80 4.42 -10.32 15.62
N CYS A 81 4.02 -11.28 14.81
CA CYS A 81 4.82 -12.44 14.45
C CYS A 81 4.83 -12.62 12.93
N PHE A 82 5.84 -13.31 12.43
CA PHE A 82 5.93 -13.70 11.01
C PHE A 82 5.74 -15.23 10.92
N PRO A 83 4.47 -15.74 10.94
CA PRO A 83 4.23 -17.19 11.08
C PRO A 83 4.64 -17.99 9.83
N HIS A 84 4.88 -17.33 8.73
CA HIS A 84 5.13 -17.97 7.44
C HIS A 84 6.62 -17.98 7.05
N PHE A 85 7.46 -17.15 7.68
CA PHE A 85 8.91 -17.11 7.50
C PHE A 85 9.60 -16.51 8.73
N LYS A 86 10.92 -16.67 8.83
CA LYS A 86 11.70 -16.05 9.90
C LYS A 86 12.38 -14.78 9.36
N PRO A 87 12.23 -13.63 10.01
CA PRO A 87 12.89 -12.37 9.62
C PRO A 87 14.39 -12.51 9.38
N THR A 88 15.10 -13.28 10.21
CA THR A 88 16.56 -13.51 10.10
C THR A 88 16.98 -14.35 8.89
N GLU A 89 16.06 -14.97 8.18
CA GLU A 89 16.32 -15.79 7.00
C GLU A 89 15.98 -15.06 5.69
N VAL A 90 15.41 -13.85 5.77
CA VAL A 90 15.08 -13.03 4.60
C VAL A 90 16.33 -12.31 4.14
N ASP A 91 16.66 -12.44 2.84
CA ASP A 91 17.81 -11.80 2.23
C ASP A 91 17.47 -10.38 1.73
N VAL A 92 16.27 -10.21 1.16
CA VAL A 92 15.86 -8.97 0.50
C VAL A 92 14.37 -8.73 0.70
N VAL A 93 14.01 -7.45 0.81
CA VAL A 93 12.61 -6.99 0.66
C VAL A 93 12.52 -6.09 -0.56
N VAL A 94 11.48 -6.26 -1.37
CA VAL A 94 11.14 -5.35 -2.47
C VAL A 94 9.77 -4.79 -2.19
N LEU A 95 9.68 -3.47 -2.06
CA LEU A 95 8.47 -2.75 -1.67
C LEU A 95 7.81 -2.10 -2.88
N SER A 96 6.54 -2.43 -3.10
CA SER A 96 5.75 -1.87 -4.20
C SER A 96 5.38 -0.40 -3.96
N HIS A 97 4.87 -0.06 -2.79
CA HIS A 97 4.49 1.31 -2.45
C HIS A 97 4.36 1.54 -0.94
N ALA A 98 4.07 2.78 -0.55
CA ALA A 98 4.19 3.23 0.84
C ALA A 98 2.95 3.00 1.72
N HIS A 99 1.80 2.53 1.19
CA HIS A 99 0.63 2.27 2.03
C HIS A 99 0.96 1.32 3.18
N ILE A 100 0.31 1.52 4.31
CA ILE A 100 0.61 0.81 5.57
C ILE A 100 0.34 -0.69 5.47
N ASP A 101 -0.60 -1.11 4.66
CA ASP A 101 -0.89 -2.52 4.37
C ASP A 101 0.11 -3.17 3.38
N HIS A 102 1.09 -2.41 2.87
CA HIS A 102 2.23 -2.88 2.07
C HIS A 102 3.59 -2.63 2.75
N SER A 103 3.73 -1.56 3.52
CA SER A 103 5.01 -1.16 4.14
C SER A 103 5.03 -1.24 5.67
N GLY A 104 3.85 -1.23 6.30
CA GLY A 104 3.69 -0.89 7.71
C GLY A 104 4.31 -1.88 8.70
N ASN A 105 4.65 -3.10 8.30
CA ASN A 105 5.29 -4.08 9.17
C ASN A 105 6.83 -4.16 8.99
N LEU A 106 7.40 -3.34 8.12
CA LEU A 106 8.86 -3.26 7.89
C LEU A 106 9.66 -2.95 9.16
N PRO A 107 9.26 -1.98 10.03
CA PRO A 107 10.01 -1.74 11.26
C PRO A 107 9.99 -2.95 12.22
N ASN A 108 8.89 -3.66 12.31
CA ASN A 108 8.78 -4.89 13.10
C ASN A 108 9.64 -6.02 12.51
N LEU A 109 9.70 -6.15 11.17
CA LEU A 109 10.57 -7.09 10.48
C LEU A 109 12.05 -6.84 10.83
N THR A 110 12.45 -5.57 10.77
CA THR A 110 13.81 -5.12 11.10
C THR A 110 14.15 -5.38 12.56
N SER A 111 13.26 -5.00 13.49
CA SER A 111 13.47 -5.21 14.93
C SER A 111 13.57 -6.69 15.31
N LYS A 112 12.99 -7.58 14.49
CA LYS A 112 13.09 -9.04 14.64
C LYS A 112 14.26 -9.69 13.91
N GLY A 113 15.21 -8.89 13.43
CA GLY A 113 16.52 -9.35 12.96
C GLY A 113 16.67 -9.45 11.45
N PHE A 114 15.76 -8.91 10.64
CA PHE A 114 16.03 -8.69 9.23
C PHE A 114 17.14 -7.64 9.10
N SER A 115 18.17 -7.96 8.33
CA SER A 115 19.35 -7.09 8.12
C SER A 115 19.68 -6.85 6.65
N GLY A 116 18.84 -7.33 5.72
CA GLY A 116 19.01 -7.15 4.28
C GLY A 116 18.57 -5.76 3.81
N ASN A 117 18.60 -5.56 2.50
CA ASN A 117 18.15 -4.33 1.87
C ASN A 117 16.64 -4.32 1.62
N ILE A 118 16.03 -3.14 1.72
CA ILE A 118 14.66 -2.85 1.30
C ILE A 118 14.73 -1.99 0.06
N TYR A 119 14.42 -2.57 -1.10
CA TYR A 119 14.38 -1.83 -2.36
C TYR A 119 13.03 -1.16 -2.54
N ALA A 120 13.03 0.13 -2.87
CA ALA A 120 11.85 0.93 -3.13
C ALA A 120 12.15 2.05 -4.13
N THR A 121 11.12 2.66 -4.71
CA THR A 121 11.30 3.90 -5.47
C THR A 121 11.69 5.06 -4.53
N PHE A 122 12.23 6.14 -5.09
CA PHE A 122 12.61 7.33 -4.30
C PHE A 122 11.41 7.89 -3.53
N ALA A 123 10.28 8.08 -4.21
CA ALA A 123 9.09 8.65 -3.60
C ALA A 123 8.45 7.70 -2.56
N THR A 124 8.41 6.40 -2.83
CA THR A 124 7.94 5.40 -1.85
C THR A 124 8.76 5.45 -0.57
N ARG A 125 10.08 5.51 -0.67
CA ARG A 125 10.97 5.64 0.49
C ARG A 125 10.67 6.89 1.31
N ASP A 126 10.52 8.06 0.65
CA ASP A 126 10.29 9.32 1.34
C ASP A 126 8.88 9.36 1.99
N LEU A 127 7.87 8.78 1.35
CA LEU A 127 6.56 8.58 1.98
C LEU A 127 6.64 7.61 3.17
N CYS A 128 7.36 6.49 3.06
CA CYS A 128 7.55 5.56 4.17
C CYS A 128 8.15 6.25 5.39
N GLN A 129 9.09 7.19 5.22
CA GLN A 129 9.70 7.90 6.33
C GLN A 129 8.67 8.61 7.21
N ILE A 130 7.67 9.25 6.62
CA ILE A 130 6.63 9.96 7.38
C ILE A 130 5.50 9.02 7.82
N MET A 131 5.13 8.06 6.99
CA MET A 131 4.00 7.16 7.27
C MET A 131 4.32 6.14 8.36
N LEU A 132 5.52 5.55 8.35
CA LEU A 132 5.94 4.60 9.39
C LEU A 132 6.11 5.28 10.74
N ALA A 133 6.62 6.53 10.77
CA ALA A 133 6.72 7.32 11.99
C ALA A 133 5.34 7.70 12.55
N ASP A 134 4.37 8.05 11.69
CA ASP A 134 2.99 8.34 12.09
C ASP A 134 2.28 7.07 12.59
N SER A 135 2.44 5.95 11.90
CA SER A 135 1.92 4.63 12.31
C SER A 135 2.46 4.22 13.69
N ALA A 136 3.76 4.38 13.94
CA ALA A 136 4.36 4.13 15.26
C ALA A 136 3.73 5.00 16.36
N HIS A 137 3.47 6.29 16.06
CA HIS A 137 2.81 7.18 16.99
C HIS A 137 1.38 6.75 17.31
N ILE A 138 0.59 6.39 16.31
CA ILE A 138 -0.79 5.90 16.48
C ILE A 138 -0.79 4.61 17.31
N GLN A 139 0.06 3.64 16.97
CA GLN A 139 0.17 2.37 17.70
C GLN A 139 0.58 2.58 19.17
N SER A 140 1.50 3.49 19.44
CA SER A 140 1.90 3.84 20.81
C SER A 140 0.73 4.40 21.62
N LYS A 141 -0.09 5.28 21.03
CA LYS A 141 -1.28 5.83 21.67
C LYS A 141 -2.36 4.78 21.92
N ASP A 142 -2.60 3.92 20.95
CA ASP A 142 -3.55 2.80 21.10
C ASP A 142 -3.10 1.83 22.19
N THR A 143 -1.80 1.54 22.27
CA THR A 143 -1.20 0.68 23.27
C THR A 143 -1.29 1.30 24.67
N GLU A 144 -1.01 2.61 24.82
CA GLU A 144 -1.19 3.33 26.09
C GLU A 144 -2.64 3.22 26.60
N TRP A 145 -3.62 3.40 25.70
CA TRP A 145 -5.04 3.27 26.05
C TRP A 145 -5.41 1.83 26.43
N LEU A 146 -4.95 0.86 25.64
CA LEU A 146 -5.17 -0.57 25.91
C LEU A 146 -4.58 -0.97 27.26
N ASN A 147 -3.37 -0.53 27.58
CA ASN A 147 -2.69 -0.84 28.83
C ASN A 147 -3.38 -0.24 30.04
N LYS A 148 -4.01 0.95 29.93
CA LYS A 148 -4.87 1.49 30.99
C LYS A 148 -6.07 0.58 31.28
N LYS A 149 -6.67 -0.04 30.26
CA LYS A 149 -7.78 -0.99 30.40
C LYS A 149 -7.26 -2.30 31.00
N ARG A 150 -6.19 -2.89 30.45
CA ARG A 150 -5.57 -4.13 30.91
C ARG A 150 -5.15 -4.06 32.40
N LYS A 151 -4.60 -2.92 32.83
CA LYS A 151 -4.25 -2.68 34.23
C LYS A 151 -5.47 -2.78 35.15
N LYS A 152 -6.63 -2.28 34.73
CA LYS A 152 -7.89 -2.41 35.52
C LYS A 152 -8.38 -3.86 35.60
N GLU A 153 -8.06 -4.67 34.61
CA GLU A 153 -8.41 -6.08 34.49
C GLU A 153 -7.36 -7.02 35.11
N GLY A 154 -6.25 -6.46 35.65
CA GLY A 154 -5.15 -7.27 36.25
C GLY A 154 -4.29 -8.01 35.20
N LEU A 155 -4.38 -7.61 33.93
CA LEU A 155 -3.63 -8.22 32.83
C LEU A 155 -2.26 -7.53 32.65
N PRO A 156 -1.22 -8.24 32.17
CA PRO A 156 0.09 -7.66 31.87
C PRO A 156 -0.02 -6.62 30.76
N ALA A 157 0.85 -5.60 30.80
CA ALA A 157 0.97 -4.62 29.71
C ALA A 157 1.49 -5.31 28.44
N VAL A 158 1.15 -4.72 27.29
CA VAL A 158 1.66 -5.09 25.96
C VAL A 158 2.44 -3.91 25.38
N ASP A 159 3.40 -4.23 24.51
CA ASP A 159 4.18 -3.23 23.79
C ASP A 159 3.55 -2.93 22.43
N PRO A 160 3.79 -1.75 21.82
CA PRO A 160 3.44 -1.51 20.42
C PRO A 160 4.25 -2.47 19.52
N LEU A 161 3.78 -2.71 18.31
CA LEU A 161 4.49 -3.57 17.35
C LEU A 161 5.90 -3.04 17.06
N TYR A 162 6.05 -1.73 17.02
CA TYR A 162 7.33 -1.04 16.93
C TYR A 162 7.21 0.40 17.44
N THR A 163 8.33 0.96 17.80
CA THR A 163 8.50 2.34 18.27
C THR A 163 8.85 3.28 17.11
N LYS A 164 8.77 4.59 17.35
CA LYS A 164 9.22 5.59 16.38
C LYS A 164 10.71 5.44 16.07
N GLN A 165 11.54 5.11 17.05
CA GLN A 165 12.96 4.88 16.86
C GLN A 165 13.22 3.70 15.93
N GLU A 166 12.51 2.57 16.10
CA GLU A 166 12.63 1.40 15.23
C GLU A 166 12.17 1.72 13.79
N ALA A 167 11.13 2.56 13.63
CA ALA A 167 10.73 3.06 12.31
C ALA A 167 11.84 3.89 11.65
N GLU A 168 12.51 4.79 12.41
CA GLU A 168 13.64 5.58 11.92
C GLU A 168 14.88 4.71 11.58
N GLU A 169 15.15 3.68 12.39
CA GLU A 169 16.24 2.72 12.16
C GLU A 169 15.99 1.87 10.92
N CYS A 170 14.77 1.42 10.68
CA CYS A 170 14.36 0.69 9.50
C CYS A 170 14.69 1.45 8.20
N MET A 171 14.57 2.77 8.19
CA MET A 171 14.87 3.60 7.02
C MET A 171 16.33 3.51 6.54
N ARG A 172 17.27 3.04 7.39
CA ARG A 172 18.68 2.84 7.02
C ARG A 172 18.91 1.67 6.06
N GLN A 173 17.94 0.75 5.96
CA GLN A 173 18.01 -0.41 5.07
C GLN A 173 17.43 -0.13 3.68
N PHE A 174 16.82 1.04 3.47
CA PHE A 174 16.23 1.40 2.18
C PHE A 174 17.29 1.71 1.13
N VAL A 175 17.13 1.08 -0.04
CA VAL A 175 17.92 1.32 -1.25
C VAL A 175 16.96 1.83 -2.33
N ASN A 176 17.19 3.05 -2.80
CA ASN A 176 16.32 3.69 -3.77
C ASN A 176 16.68 3.30 -5.20
N VAL A 177 15.68 2.90 -5.98
CA VAL A 177 15.83 2.56 -7.39
C VAL A 177 14.78 3.32 -8.20
N GLY A 178 15.19 3.96 -9.29
CA GLY A 178 14.25 4.64 -10.20
C GLY A 178 13.46 3.65 -11.05
N TYR A 179 12.35 4.13 -11.62
CA TYR A 179 11.59 3.35 -12.60
C TYR A 179 12.46 2.96 -13.81
N ASP A 180 12.11 1.86 -14.46
CA ASP A 180 12.73 1.34 -15.68
C ASP A 180 14.23 1.07 -15.57
N ARG A 181 14.73 0.91 -14.34
CA ARG A 181 16.14 0.61 -14.06
C ARG A 181 16.32 -0.81 -13.54
N PRO A 182 16.86 -1.73 -14.34
CA PRO A 182 17.20 -3.07 -13.87
C PRO A 182 18.25 -3.01 -12.74
N MET A 183 17.98 -3.67 -11.63
CA MET A 183 18.82 -3.74 -10.44
C MET A 183 19.00 -5.20 -10.02
N PRO A 184 20.22 -5.76 -10.03
CA PRO A 184 20.49 -7.05 -9.42
C PRO A 184 20.26 -6.96 -7.90
N ILE A 185 19.32 -7.75 -7.38
CA ILE A 185 18.93 -7.70 -5.96
C ILE A 185 19.32 -8.97 -5.20
N ALA A 186 19.48 -10.07 -5.93
CA ALA A 186 19.81 -11.38 -5.40
C ALA A 186 20.52 -12.21 -6.48
N LYS A 187 21.08 -13.35 -6.11
CA LYS A 187 21.79 -14.23 -7.06
C LYS A 187 20.85 -14.69 -8.18
N GLY A 188 21.18 -14.33 -9.42
CA GLY A 188 20.36 -14.64 -10.60
C GLY A 188 19.02 -13.91 -10.64
N VAL A 189 18.81 -12.87 -9.82
CA VAL A 189 17.54 -12.12 -9.78
C VAL A 189 17.80 -10.63 -10.02
N THR A 190 17.24 -10.13 -11.11
CA THR A 190 17.22 -8.69 -11.44
C THR A 190 15.81 -8.15 -11.30
N MET A 191 15.64 -7.05 -10.60
CA MET A 191 14.38 -6.37 -10.38
C MET A 191 14.30 -5.09 -11.20
N THR A 192 13.12 -4.80 -11.74
CA THR A 192 12.79 -3.52 -12.37
C THR A 192 11.45 -3.02 -11.80
N PHE A 193 11.44 -1.75 -11.37
CA PHE A 193 10.20 -1.07 -11.01
C PHE A 193 9.54 -0.48 -12.26
N LEU A 194 8.26 -0.78 -12.46
CA LEU A 194 7.40 -0.16 -13.47
C LEU A 194 6.35 0.68 -12.77
N ASP A 195 5.96 1.82 -13.34
CA ASP A 195 4.97 2.68 -12.70
C ASP A 195 3.63 1.95 -12.56
N ALA A 196 3.07 1.96 -11.35
CA ALA A 196 1.78 1.34 -11.04
C ALA A 196 0.62 2.35 -11.04
N GLY A 197 0.89 3.65 -11.09
CA GLY A 197 -0.12 4.72 -11.18
C GLY A 197 -1.08 4.81 -10.00
N HIS A 198 -0.79 4.15 -8.86
CA HIS A 198 -1.70 4.03 -7.72
C HIS A 198 -1.57 5.17 -6.70
N ILE A 199 -0.36 5.35 -6.14
CA ILE A 199 0.01 6.51 -5.33
C ILE A 199 1.40 6.99 -5.74
N LEU A 200 1.81 8.15 -5.25
CA LEU A 200 3.14 8.69 -5.53
C LEU A 200 4.23 7.65 -5.26
N GLY A 201 5.01 7.33 -6.28
CA GLY A 201 6.10 6.37 -6.18
C GLY A 201 5.69 4.90 -6.24
N SER A 202 4.40 4.58 -6.37
CA SER A 202 3.94 3.19 -6.47
C SER A 202 4.53 2.49 -7.69
N ALA A 203 4.92 1.23 -7.51
CA ALA A 203 5.56 0.44 -8.53
C ALA A 203 5.05 -0.99 -8.57
N GLN A 204 4.92 -1.49 -9.78
CA GLN A 204 4.91 -2.92 -10.04
C GLN A 204 6.35 -3.44 -9.95
N ILE A 205 6.52 -4.67 -9.53
CA ILE A 205 7.84 -5.30 -9.39
C ILE A 205 7.98 -6.39 -10.45
N LEU A 206 8.80 -6.13 -11.46
CA LEU A 206 9.16 -7.13 -12.46
C LEU A 206 10.47 -7.79 -12.05
N LEU A 207 10.44 -9.10 -11.82
CA LEU A 207 11.61 -9.91 -11.52
C LEU A 207 12.01 -10.73 -12.75
N GLU A 208 13.23 -10.54 -13.21
CA GLU A 208 13.88 -11.40 -14.20
C GLU A 208 14.78 -12.37 -13.46
N ILE A 209 14.49 -13.65 -13.58
CA ILE A 209 15.07 -14.71 -12.77
C ILE A 209 15.80 -15.68 -13.69
N GLU A 210 17.12 -15.83 -13.48
CA GLU A 210 17.91 -16.92 -14.04
C GLU A 210 17.86 -18.09 -13.04
N ASP A 211 16.95 -19.03 -13.29
CA ASP A 211 16.75 -20.17 -12.40
C ASP A 211 17.94 -21.14 -12.54
N GLU A 212 18.67 -21.35 -11.45
CA GLU A 212 19.84 -22.25 -11.46
C GLU A 212 19.47 -23.71 -11.54
N ASP A 213 18.22 -24.06 -11.26
CA ASP A 213 17.78 -25.47 -11.25
C ASP A 213 17.52 -26.01 -12.65
N ASP A 214 16.88 -25.23 -13.52
CA ASP A 214 16.57 -25.61 -14.90
C ASP A 214 17.37 -24.82 -15.95
N GLY A 215 18.04 -23.73 -15.55
CA GLY A 215 18.79 -22.84 -16.43
C GLY A 215 17.91 -21.95 -17.31
N GLU A 216 16.61 -21.90 -17.03
CA GLU A 216 15.66 -21.05 -17.78
C GLU A 216 15.61 -19.65 -17.22
N ARG A 217 15.29 -18.70 -18.09
CA ARG A 217 14.91 -17.35 -17.69
C ARG A 217 13.42 -17.28 -17.51
N LYS A 218 12.98 -16.80 -16.33
CA LYS A 218 11.59 -16.64 -15.97
C LYS A 218 11.32 -15.19 -15.61
N ARG A 219 10.16 -14.66 -15.99
CA ARG A 219 9.74 -13.31 -15.65
C ARG A 219 8.49 -13.36 -14.79
N LEU A 220 8.61 -12.92 -13.53
CA LEU A 220 7.52 -12.80 -12.57
C LEU A 220 7.17 -11.33 -12.35
N LEU A 221 5.92 -10.99 -12.58
CA LEU A 221 5.36 -9.68 -12.27
C LEU A 221 4.56 -9.75 -10.97
N PHE A 222 4.88 -8.89 -10.02
CA PHE A 222 4.01 -8.55 -8.89
C PHE A 222 3.44 -7.16 -9.14
N SER A 223 2.12 -7.05 -9.27
CA SER A 223 1.46 -5.80 -9.63
C SER A 223 1.58 -4.72 -8.53
N GLY A 224 1.79 -5.11 -7.26
CA GLY A 224 1.40 -4.24 -6.16
C GLY A 224 -0.06 -3.86 -6.31
N ASP A 225 -0.41 -2.63 -5.95
CA ASP A 225 -1.72 -2.06 -6.22
C ASP A 225 -1.66 -1.27 -7.54
N VAL A 226 -2.66 -1.48 -8.40
CA VAL A 226 -2.75 -0.88 -9.73
C VAL A 226 -3.67 0.33 -9.68
N GLY A 227 -3.17 1.46 -10.17
CA GLY A 227 -3.93 2.70 -10.27
C GLY A 227 -4.94 2.69 -11.40
N ARG A 228 -5.83 3.67 -11.37
CA ARG A 228 -6.77 3.96 -12.47
C ARG A 228 -6.03 4.67 -13.60
N GLY A 229 -6.47 4.44 -14.83
CA GLY A 229 -6.10 5.30 -15.94
C GLY A 229 -6.72 6.71 -15.80
N GLY A 230 -6.01 7.73 -16.27
CA GLY A 230 -6.49 9.12 -16.23
C GLY A 230 -6.53 9.75 -14.84
N ASN A 231 -5.61 9.38 -13.96
CA ASN A 231 -5.43 10.02 -12.63
C ASN A 231 -5.09 11.51 -12.81
N GLU A 232 -5.62 12.37 -11.92
CA GLU A 232 -5.46 13.82 -11.97
C GLU A 232 -3.99 14.26 -11.84
N ILE A 233 -3.15 13.47 -11.15
CA ILE A 233 -1.76 13.85 -10.85
C ILE A 233 -0.76 12.87 -11.43
N LEU A 234 -1.02 11.56 -11.27
CA LEU A 234 -0.05 10.50 -11.53
C LEU A 234 -0.12 10.00 -12.97
N ARG A 235 0.96 9.37 -13.40
CA ARG A 235 0.99 8.65 -14.67
C ARG A 235 0.11 7.39 -14.62
N ASP A 236 -0.33 6.96 -15.78
CA ASP A 236 -1.08 5.71 -15.93
C ASP A 236 -0.18 4.49 -15.64
N PRO A 237 -0.76 3.35 -15.18
CA PRO A 237 -0.03 2.12 -15.00
C PRO A 237 0.64 1.64 -16.30
N VAL A 238 1.93 1.34 -16.21
CA VAL A 238 2.72 0.78 -17.32
C VAL A 238 2.44 -0.72 -17.42
N ALA A 239 2.24 -1.24 -18.63
CA ALA A 239 2.09 -2.67 -18.82
C ALA A 239 3.46 -3.36 -18.96
N ALA A 240 3.68 -4.44 -18.22
CA ALA A 240 4.89 -5.24 -18.32
C ALA A 240 4.90 -6.10 -19.59
N GLU A 241 6.10 -6.35 -20.13
CA GLU A 241 6.26 -7.15 -21.34
C GLU A 241 6.89 -8.52 -21.06
N ASN A 242 6.55 -9.51 -21.90
CA ASN A 242 7.12 -10.86 -21.88
C ASN A 242 7.07 -11.56 -20.51
N VAL A 243 5.93 -11.48 -19.83
CA VAL A 243 5.71 -12.01 -18.48
C VAL A 243 5.29 -13.48 -18.53
N ASP A 244 5.98 -14.34 -17.75
CA ASP A 244 5.63 -15.75 -17.60
C ASP A 244 4.63 -16.00 -16.47
N TYR A 245 4.77 -15.25 -15.35
CA TYR A 245 4.01 -15.45 -14.12
C TYR A 245 3.53 -14.11 -13.58
N VAL A 246 2.29 -14.07 -13.10
CA VAL A 246 1.69 -12.82 -12.59
C VAL A 246 1.14 -13.04 -11.17
N LEU A 247 1.54 -12.21 -10.24
CA LEU A 247 0.93 -12.03 -8.93
C LEU A 247 0.21 -10.68 -8.94
N MET A 248 -1.13 -10.69 -8.93
CA MET A 248 -1.94 -9.52 -9.24
C MET A 248 -2.96 -9.21 -8.15
N GLU A 249 -3.17 -7.92 -7.87
CA GLU A 249 -4.23 -7.46 -6.99
C GLU A 249 -5.63 -7.78 -7.54
N SER A 250 -6.61 -7.80 -6.65
CA SER A 250 -8.02 -8.03 -6.99
C SER A 250 -8.99 -7.24 -6.10
N THR A 251 -8.56 -6.07 -5.62
CA THR A 251 -9.29 -5.22 -4.66
C THR A 251 -10.70 -4.89 -5.16
N TYR A 252 -10.84 -4.50 -6.41
CA TYR A 252 -12.11 -4.19 -7.04
C TYR A 252 -12.50 -5.19 -8.13
N GLY A 253 -12.03 -6.41 -8.07
CA GLY A 253 -12.25 -7.47 -9.05
C GLY A 253 -13.70 -7.81 -9.41
N GLY A 254 -14.67 -7.25 -8.74
CA GLY A 254 -16.11 -7.44 -9.01
C GLY A 254 -16.93 -6.17 -8.85
N ARG A 255 -16.31 -4.99 -8.96
CA ARG A 255 -16.97 -3.69 -8.80
C ARG A 255 -16.43 -2.69 -9.79
N GLU A 256 -17.34 -1.95 -10.42
CA GLU A 256 -17.03 -0.77 -11.24
C GLU A 256 -17.05 0.50 -10.39
N HIS A 257 -16.27 1.48 -10.80
CA HIS A 257 -16.29 2.84 -10.27
C HIS A 257 -17.14 3.76 -11.15
N GLU A 258 -17.54 4.89 -10.56
CA GLU A 258 -18.06 6.00 -11.38
C GLU A 258 -16.95 6.53 -12.29
N LEU A 259 -17.32 6.90 -13.53
CA LEU A 259 -16.37 7.44 -14.48
C LEU A 259 -15.73 8.73 -13.94
N PRO A 260 -14.40 8.92 -14.08
CA PRO A 260 -13.73 10.13 -13.61
C PRO A 260 -14.15 11.40 -14.36
N THR A 261 -14.74 11.25 -15.55
CA THR A 261 -15.19 12.36 -16.38
C THR A 261 -16.26 13.19 -15.68
N GLY A 262 -15.88 14.41 -15.28
CA GLY A 262 -16.79 15.34 -14.61
C GLY A 262 -16.55 15.52 -13.12
N ALA A 263 -15.56 14.87 -12.52
CA ALA A 263 -15.24 15.01 -11.10
C ALA A 263 -15.06 16.48 -10.68
N GLY A 264 -14.32 17.28 -11.44
CA GLY A 264 -14.18 18.71 -11.20
C GLY A 264 -15.51 19.47 -11.24
N THR A 265 -16.39 19.19 -12.21
CA THR A 265 -17.72 19.81 -12.29
C THR A 265 -18.58 19.43 -11.09
N GLN A 266 -18.58 18.15 -10.72
CA GLN A 266 -19.35 17.66 -9.57
C GLN A 266 -18.87 18.30 -8.25
N ILE A 267 -17.54 18.41 -8.03
CA ILE A 267 -16.98 19.14 -6.89
C ILE A 267 -17.42 20.59 -6.89
N ALA A 268 -17.34 21.28 -8.03
CA ALA A 268 -17.74 22.69 -8.14
C ALA A 268 -19.21 22.87 -7.77
N ASP A 269 -20.10 22.00 -8.27
CA ASP A 269 -21.53 22.05 -7.97
C ASP A 269 -21.81 21.81 -6.47
N ILE A 270 -21.14 20.84 -5.85
CA ILE A 270 -21.27 20.57 -4.41
C ILE A 270 -20.79 21.77 -3.57
N ILE A 271 -19.61 22.32 -3.92
CA ILE A 271 -19.06 23.49 -3.22
C ILE A 271 -19.99 24.68 -3.35
N ASN A 272 -20.47 25.01 -4.56
CA ASN A 272 -21.36 26.16 -4.79
C ASN A 272 -22.66 26.01 -3.99
N ARG A 273 -23.31 24.84 -4.00
CA ARG A 273 -24.51 24.58 -3.15
C ARG A 273 -24.22 24.70 -1.65
N ALA A 274 -23.05 24.26 -1.21
CA ALA A 274 -22.67 24.33 0.20
C ALA A 274 -22.41 25.78 0.63
N ILE A 275 -21.80 26.59 -0.23
CA ILE A 275 -21.57 28.03 0.03
C ILE A 275 -22.87 28.82 0.15
N GLU A 276 -23.88 28.54 -0.66
CA GLU A 276 -25.20 29.15 -0.56
C GLU A 276 -25.84 28.94 0.83
N ARG A 277 -25.58 27.78 1.46
CA ARG A 277 -26.02 27.48 2.83
C ARG A 277 -25.25 28.21 3.94
N LYS A 278 -24.17 28.90 3.60
CA LYS A 278 -23.27 29.61 4.54
C LYS A 278 -22.67 28.71 5.63
N GLY A 279 -22.42 27.44 5.30
CA GLY A 279 -21.80 26.46 6.18
C GLY A 279 -20.34 26.18 5.84
N LYS A 280 -19.71 25.33 6.65
CA LYS A 280 -18.39 24.73 6.37
C LYS A 280 -18.54 23.52 5.48
N ILE A 281 -17.50 23.24 4.70
CA ILE A 281 -17.37 22.00 3.91
C ILE A 281 -16.26 21.18 4.57
N ILE A 282 -16.63 20.04 5.16
CA ILE A 282 -15.71 19.13 5.83
C ILE A 282 -15.43 17.95 4.90
N ILE A 283 -14.17 17.75 4.52
CA ILE A 283 -13.77 16.70 3.58
C ILE A 283 -12.83 15.72 4.28
N PRO A 284 -13.35 14.56 4.74
CA PRO A 284 -12.51 13.46 5.18
C PRO A 284 -11.68 12.94 4.00
N ALA A 285 -10.36 12.97 4.11
CA ALA A 285 -9.46 12.52 3.05
C ALA A 285 -8.29 11.72 3.61
N PHE A 286 -7.79 10.76 2.82
CA PHE A 286 -6.50 10.14 3.11
C PHE A 286 -5.39 11.19 2.98
N ALA A 287 -4.40 11.09 3.86
CA ALA A 287 -3.32 12.08 3.93
C ALA A 287 -2.39 12.04 2.70
N VAL A 288 -2.30 10.89 2.07
CA VAL A 288 -1.49 10.64 0.86
C VAL A 288 -2.44 10.39 -0.31
N GLU A 289 -2.12 10.94 -1.44
CA GLU A 289 -2.80 10.89 -2.75
C GLU A 289 -4.11 11.70 -2.78
N ARG A 290 -5.15 11.31 -2.01
CA ARG A 290 -6.48 11.94 -2.05
C ARG A 290 -6.46 13.43 -1.74
N THR A 291 -5.71 13.80 -0.71
CA THR A 291 -5.57 15.23 -0.35
C THR A 291 -4.90 16.00 -1.48
N GLN A 292 -3.86 15.46 -2.11
CA GLN A 292 -3.10 16.15 -3.16
C GLN A 292 -3.90 16.23 -4.45
N ALA A 293 -4.60 15.16 -4.84
CA ALA A 293 -5.51 15.17 -6.00
C ALA A 293 -6.61 16.23 -5.83
N LEU A 294 -7.24 16.26 -4.65
CA LEU A 294 -8.25 17.27 -4.35
C LEU A 294 -7.68 18.70 -4.38
N LEU A 295 -6.48 18.94 -3.84
CA LEU A 295 -5.84 20.25 -3.89
C LEU A 295 -5.58 20.70 -5.33
N TYR A 296 -5.13 19.80 -6.19
CA TYR A 296 -4.90 20.10 -7.61
C TYR A 296 -6.21 20.45 -8.32
N VAL A 297 -7.27 19.67 -8.14
CA VAL A 297 -8.60 19.95 -8.71
C VAL A 297 -9.18 21.26 -8.19
N LEU A 298 -9.09 21.54 -6.89
CA LEU A 298 -9.52 22.82 -6.32
C LEU A 298 -8.75 23.99 -6.91
N HIS A 299 -7.42 23.86 -7.09
CA HIS A 299 -6.61 24.89 -7.73
C HIS A 299 -7.11 25.22 -9.13
N GLN A 300 -7.36 24.20 -9.97
CA GLN A 300 -7.93 24.40 -11.31
C GLN A 300 -9.29 25.11 -11.27
N LEU A 301 -10.18 24.68 -10.35
CA LEU A 301 -11.53 25.27 -10.23
C LEU A 301 -11.50 26.73 -9.78
N PHE A 302 -10.56 27.13 -8.91
CA PHE A 302 -10.33 28.53 -8.54
C PHE A 302 -9.83 29.35 -9.72
N GLU A 303 -8.82 28.86 -10.46
CA GLU A 303 -8.29 29.56 -11.63
C GLU A 303 -9.31 29.75 -12.74
N GLU A 304 -10.17 28.74 -12.94
CA GLU A 304 -11.26 28.80 -13.94
C GLU A 304 -12.47 29.65 -13.44
N GLY A 305 -12.46 30.14 -12.21
CA GLY A 305 -13.58 30.86 -11.62
C GLY A 305 -14.86 30.04 -11.45
N LYS A 306 -14.75 28.71 -11.40
CA LYS A 306 -15.88 27.79 -11.23
C LYS A 306 -16.38 27.69 -9.79
N ILE A 307 -15.53 28.02 -8.84
CA ILE A 307 -15.86 28.15 -7.41
C ILE A 307 -15.41 29.50 -6.89
N PRO A 308 -16.13 30.12 -5.94
CA PRO A 308 -15.76 31.42 -5.38
C PRO A 308 -14.54 31.33 -4.47
N ASP A 309 -13.89 32.47 -4.23
CA ASP A 309 -12.79 32.60 -3.27
C ASP A 309 -13.29 32.24 -1.87
N ILE A 310 -12.94 31.05 -1.41
CA ILE A 310 -13.24 30.54 -0.08
C ILE A 310 -11.96 29.99 0.55
N PRO A 311 -11.65 30.28 1.83
CA PRO A 311 -10.49 29.71 2.48
C PRO A 311 -10.51 28.18 2.51
N VAL A 312 -9.37 27.56 2.13
CA VAL A 312 -9.15 26.12 2.17
C VAL A 312 -8.09 25.78 3.20
N PHE A 313 -8.40 24.85 4.07
CA PHE A 313 -7.50 24.41 5.15
C PHE A 313 -7.21 22.92 5.01
N VAL A 314 -5.94 22.54 4.94
CA VAL A 314 -5.49 21.15 5.14
C VAL A 314 -5.08 21.01 6.60
N ASP A 315 -5.94 20.41 7.41
CA ASP A 315 -5.70 20.22 8.84
C ASP A 315 -5.31 18.77 9.16
N SER A 316 -4.13 18.38 8.69
CA SER A 316 -3.48 17.10 8.94
C SER A 316 -1.97 17.23 8.81
N PRO A 317 -1.18 17.07 9.89
CA PRO A 317 0.29 17.15 9.80
C PRO A 317 0.87 16.16 8.79
N LEU A 318 0.33 14.93 8.72
CA LEU A 318 0.78 13.93 7.76
C LEU A 318 0.49 14.36 6.32
N ALA A 319 -0.72 14.88 6.03
CA ALA A 319 -1.08 15.35 4.69
C ALA A 319 -0.20 16.54 4.26
N VAL A 320 0.10 17.45 5.18
CA VAL A 320 1.00 18.59 4.90
C VAL A 320 2.40 18.09 4.54
N ASN A 321 2.95 17.14 5.29
CA ASN A 321 4.27 16.56 5.00
C ASN A 321 4.25 15.77 3.68
N ALA A 322 3.19 14.99 3.42
CA ALA A 322 3.03 14.28 2.16
C ALA A 322 3.00 15.26 0.97
N THR A 323 2.28 16.38 1.08
CA THR A 323 2.22 17.41 0.01
C THR A 323 3.61 17.99 -0.29
N GLU A 324 4.47 18.15 0.72
CA GLU A 324 5.87 18.56 0.48
C GLU A 324 6.67 17.49 -0.25
N ILE A 325 6.45 16.20 0.08
CA ILE A 325 7.10 15.08 -0.63
C ILE A 325 6.62 15.03 -2.09
N PHE A 326 5.33 15.20 -2.36
CA PHE A 326 4.82 15.27 -3.74
C PHE A 326 5.59 16.29 -4.59
N ARG A 327 5.88 17.45 -4.06
CA ARG A 327 6.64 18.50 -4.76
C ARG A 327 8.09 18.10 -5.07
N LEU A 328 8.65 17.14 -4.37
CA LEU A 328 10.02 16.66 -4.57
C LEU A 328 10.14 15.59 -5.65
N HIS A 329 9.02 14.97 -6.05
CA HIS A 329 8.99 13.82 -6.95
C HIS A 329 8.18 14.06 -8.25
N PRO A 330 8.56 15.06 -9.06
CA PRO A 330 7.87 15.36 -10.31
C PRO A 330 7.97 14.22 -11.34
N GLU A 331 8.92 13.30 -11.18
CA GLU A 331 9.07 12.13 -12.03
C GLU A 331 7.88 11.17 -11.99
N CYS A 332 7.01 11.29 -10.98
CA CYS A 332 5.79 10.47 -10.85
C CYS A 332 4.56 11.12 -11.52
N PHE A 333 4.66 12.39 -11.94
CA PHE A 333 3.50 13.14 -12.43
C PHE A 333 3.20 12.84 -13.89
N ASN A 334 1.91 12.96 -14.23
CA ASN A 334 1.46 12.95 -15.61
C ASN A 334 1.94 14.23 -16.35
N GLU A 335 1.78 14.26 -17.67
CA GLU A 335 2.28 15.37 -18.48
C GLU A 335 1.62 16.71 -18.13
N GLU A 336 0.35 16.70 -17.70
CA GLU A 336 -0.40 17.92 -17.40
C GLU A 336 0.17 18.62 -16.17
N VAL A 337 0.32 17.87 -15.05
CA VAL A 337 0.91 18.40 -13.82
C VAL A 337 2.38 18.76 -14.01
N TYR A 338 3.11 17.99 -14.84
CA TYR A 338 4.50 18.29 -15.15
C TYR A 338 4.63 19.64 -15.89
N ARG A 339 3.73 19.93 -16.87
CA ARG A 339 3.68 21.25 -17.55
C ARG A 339 3.40 22.39 -16.57
N PHE A 340 2.50 22.17 -15.62
CA PHE A 340 2.17 23.13 -14.58
C PHE A 340 3.42 23.55 -13.77
N LEU A 341 4.25 22.57 -13.41
CA LEU A 341 5.53 22.84 -12.76
C LEU A 341 6.52 23.57 -13.67
N PHE A 342 6.57 23.21 -14.95
CA PHE A 342 7.45 23.84 -15.92
C PHE A 342 7.13 25.33 -16.10
N GLU A 343 5.86 25.71 -15.97
CA GLU A 343 5.39 27.11 -15.94
C GLU A 343 5.70 27.82 -14.60
N LYS A 344 6.49 27.20 -13.69
CA LYS A 344 6.82 27.67 -12.34
C LYS A 344 5.61 27.85 -11.43
N ARG A 345 4.54 27.11 -11.66
CA ARG A 345 3.33 27.08 -10.86
C ARG A 345 3.38 25.94 -9.86
N ASN A 346 2.81 26.14 -8.69
CA ASN A 346 2.74 25.09 -7.67
C ASN A 346 1.38 24.36 -7.77
N PRO A 347 1.33 23.11 -8.22
CA PRO A 347 0.06 22.39 -8.39
C PRO A 347 -0.73 22.21 -7.07
N PHE A 348 -0.01 22.18 -5.95
CA PHE A 348 -0.57 21.95 -4.62
C PHE A 348 -0.57 23.21 -3.76
N GLY A 349 -0.57 24.39 -4.35
CA GLY A 349 -0.55 25.66 -3.63
C GLY A 349 -1.19 26.78 -4.43
N PHE A 350 -2.21 27.42 -3.87
CA PHE A 350 -2.97 28.52 -4.44
C PHE A 350 -3.30 29.56 -3.35
N GLU A 351 -3.71 30.73 -3.76
CA GLU A 351 -4.16 31.78 -2.83
C GLU A 351 -5.38 31.31 -2.04
N GLY A 352 -5.39 31.55 -0.73
CA GLY A 352 -6.45 31.05 0.17
C GLY A 352 -6.20 29.66 0.76
N LEU A 353 -5.19 28.90 0.30
CA LEU A 353 -4.81 27.62 0.91
C LEU A 353 -3.93 27.82 2.15
N THR A 354 -4.32 27.20 3.27
CA THR A 354 -3.54 27.16 4.50
C THR A 354 -3.28 25.73 4.96
N LEU A 355 -1.99 25.39 5.13
CA LEU A 355 -1.54 24.09 5.62
C LEU A 355 -1.32 24.15 7.14
N ILE A 356 -2.09 23.38 7.93
CA ILE A 356 -2.10 23.45 9.40
C ILE A 356 -1.36 22.26 10.02
N ARG A 357 -0.24 22.55 10.72
CA ARG A 357 0.47 21.60 11.57
C ARG A 357 0.15 21.77 13.06
N ALA A 358 0.02 23.03 13.51
CA ALA A 358 -0.13 23.38 14.92
C ALA A 358 -1.53 23.05 15.46
N VAL A 359 -1.59 22.35 16.62
CA VAL A 359 -2.85 22.01 17.30
C VAL A 359 -3.65 23.25 17.70
N ALA A 360 -2.98 24.37 18.09
CA ALA A 360 -3.65 25.61 18.43
C ALA A 360 -4.49 26.13 17.26
N LYS A 361 -3.92 26.20 16.05
CA LYS A 361 -4.64 26.63 14.84
C LYS A 361 -5.80 25.71 14.45
N SER A 362 -5.64 24.40 14.63
CA SER A 362 -6.72 23.45 14.45
C SER A 362 -7.91 23.71 15.40
N LYS A 363 -7.62 24.06 16.66
CA LYS A 363 -8.67 24.44 17.63
C LYS A 363 -9.35 25.76 17.29
N GLU A 364 -8.60 26.75 16.83
CA GLU A 364 -9.15 28.03 16.34
C GLU A 364 -10.09 27.80 15.16
N LEU A 365 -9.70 26.96 14.20
CA LEU A 365 -10.52 26.60 13.05
C LEU A 365 -11.84 25.91 13.46
N ASN A 366 -11.79 25.05 14.47
CA ASN A 366 -13.01 24.44 15.02
C ASN A 366 -13.92 25.44 15.72
N ALA A 367 -13.38 26.49 16.36
CA ALA A 367 -14.15 27.51 17.07
C ALA A 367 -14.71 28.60 16.14
N SER A 368 -14.11 28.82 14.94
CA SER A 368 -14.64 29.75 13.96
C SER A 368 -15.95 29.24 13.37
N ASN A 369 -16.84 30.18 12.97
CA ASN A 369 -18.05 29.92 12.22
C ASN A 369 -17.96 30.39 10.75
N ASP A 370 -16.76 30.83 10.33
CA ASP A 370 -16.54 31.30 8.97
C ASP A 370 -16.68 30.18 7.95
N GLN A 371 -17.18 30.52 6.78
CA GLN A 371 -17.26 29.60 5.65
C GLN A 371 -15.86 29.21 5.22
N CYS A 372 -15.60 27.94 5.09
CA CYS A 372 -14.33 27.41 4.62
C CYS A 372 -14.45 25.95 4.18
N ILE A 373 -13.46 25.51 3.44
CA ILE A 373 -13.25 24.08 3.14
C ILE A 373 -12.18 23.54 4.10
N ILE A 374 -12.47 22.44 4.78
CA ILE A 374 -11.54 21.79 5.70
C ILE A 374 -11.28 20.37 5.19
N ILE A 375 -10.06 20.09 4.77
CA ILE A 375 -9.58 18.77 4.36
C ILE A 375 -8.79 18.18 5.53
N SER A 376 -9.20 17.02 6.04
CA SER A 376 -8.54 16.43 7.22
C SER A 376 -8.54 14.90 7.18
N ALA A 377 -7.46 14.29 7.64
CA ALA A 377 -7.33 12.84 7.79
C ALA A 377 -7.94 12.38 9.15
N SER A 378 -8.46 11.15 9.22
CA SER A 378 -8.44 10.07 8.23
C SER A 378 -9.67 10.09 7.32
N GLY A 379 -9.53 9.53 6.11
CA GLY A 379 -10.64 9.43 5.15
C GLY A 379 -11.81 8.56 5.63
N MET A 380 -11.56 7.56 6.49
CA MET A 380 -12.59 6.70 7.08
C MET A 380 -13.14 7.23 8.42
N CYS A 381 -12.69 8.39 8.89
CA CYS A 381 -13.10 9.03 10.14
C CYS A 381 -12.87 8.19 11.42
N GLU A 382 -11.87 7.28 11.43
CA GLU A 382 -11.59 6.44 12.60
C GLU A 382 -10.56 7.06 13.57
N ALA A 383 -9.75 7.99 13.09
CA ALA A 383 -8.71 8.68 13.85
C ALA A 383 -8.43 10.07 13.29
N GLY A 384 -7.57 10.83 13.96
CA GLY A 384 -7.08 12.11 13.47
C GLY A 384 -7.96 13.30 13.81
N ARG A 385 -7.59 14.45 13.23
CA ARG A 385 -8.25 15.74 13.51
C ARG A 385 -9.64 15.84 12.91
N ILE A 386 -9.93 15.04 11.90
CA ILE A 386 -11.27 14.95 11.27
C ILE A 386 -12.38 14.69 12.31
N LEU A 387 -12.10 13.87 13.34
CA LEU A 387 -13.06 13.59 14.40
C LEU A 387 -13.46 14.84 15.17
N HIS A 388 -12.52 15.78 15.38
CA HIS A 388 -12.82 17.06 16.04
C HIS A 388 -13.65 17.96 15.13
N HIS A 389 -13.35 18.00 13.83
CA HIS A 389 -14.14 18.77 12.86
C HIS A 389 -15.56 18.22 12.75
N LEU A 390 -15.74 16.90 12.65
CA LEU A 390 -17.04 16.27 12.63
C LEU A 390 -17.83 16.54 13.91
N ARG A 391 -17.20 16.38 15.09
CA ARG A 391 -17.86 16.67 16.38
C ARG A 391 -18.42 18.08 16.45
N ASN A 392 -17.72 19.07 15.89
CA ASN A 392 -18.12 20.48 15.95
C ASN A 392 -19.04 20.92 14.78
N SER A 393 -19.24 20.06 13.78
CA SER A 393 -19.93 20.45 12.54
C SER A 393 -21.14 19.60 12.17
N ILE A 394 -21.23 18.36 12.67
CA ILE A 394 -22.17 17.35 12.20
C ILE A 394 -23.65 17.68 12.52
N GLU A 395 -23.91 18.44 13.57
CA GLU A 395 -25.28 18.81 13.99
C GLU A 395 -25.78 20.12 13.38
N ASP A 396 -24.97 20.83 12.61
CA ASP A 396 -25.40 22.07 11.92
C ASP A 396 -25.83 21.75 10.47
N PRO A 397 -27.12 21.97 10.12
CA PRO A 397 -27.66 21.69 8.79
C PRO A 397 -27.07 22.60 7.67
N LYS A 398 -26.36 23.67 8.01
CA LYS A 398 -25.67 24.51 7.02
C LYS A 398 -24.42 23.83 6.50
N ASN A 399 -23.78 22.99 7.31
CA ASN A 399 -22.53 22.33 6.97
C ASN A 399 -22.73 21.21 5.96
N THR A 400 -21.65 20.92 5.23
CA THR A 400 -21.60 19.79 4.29
C THR A 400 -20.42 18.90 4.67
N ILE A 401 -20.64 17.59 4.69
CA ILE A 401 -19.61 16.57 4.81
C ILE A 401 -19.49 15.92 3.44
N LEU A 402 -18.34 16.09 2.77
CA LEU A 402 -18.10 15.56 1.44
C LEU A 402 -17.12 14.38 1.51
N PHE A 403 -17.57 13.18 1.21
CA PHE A 403 -16.73 12.01 1.04
C PHE A 403 -16.26 11.89 -0.41
N ILE A 404 -14.95 11.83 -0.61
CA ILE A 404 -14.29 11.73 -1.93
C ILE A 404 -13.66 10.36 -2.20
N GLY A 405 -14.14 9.32 -1.54
CA GLY A 405 -13.61 7.97 -1.69
C GLY A 405 -14.33 6.94 -0.82
N TYR A 406 -13.82 5.73 -0.90
CA TYR A 406 -14.38 4.58 -0.19
C TYR A 406 -14.24 4.70 1.34
N CYS A 407 -15.29 4.29 2.04
CA CYS A 407 -15.27 4.05 3.49
C CYS A 407 -15.60 2.57 3.75
N ALA A 408 -14.76 1.90 4.52
CA ALA A 408 -14.98 0.50 4.89
C ALA A 408 -16.21 0.37 5.81
N GLU A 409 -16.95 -0.70 5.64
CA GLU A 409 -18.13 -1.01 6.47
C GLU A 409 -17.81 -0.94 7.98
N ASN A 410 -18.77 -0.50 8.76
CA ASN A 410 -18.67 -0.32 10.21
C ASN A 410 -17.75 0.82 10.70
N THR A 411 -17.05 1.56 9.82
CA THR A 411 -16.32 2.77 10.19
C THR A 411 -17.28 3.93 10.46
N LEU A 412 -16.82 4.96 11.17
CA LEU A 412 -17.63 6.18 11.38
C LEU A 412 -17.91 6.87 10.04
N GLY A 413 -16.93 6.94 9.14
CA GLY A 413 -17.10 7.52 7.80
C GLY A 413 -18.20 6.81 7.01
N TRP A 414 -18.23 5.47 7.05
CA TRP A 414 -19.28 4.70 6.39
C TRP A 414 -20.66 4.99 6.96
N LYS A 415 -20.81 5.04 8.29
CA LYS A 415 -22.11 5.35 8.94
C LYS A 415 -22.64 6.73 8.55
N ILE A 416 -21.77 7.74 8.49
CA ILE A 416 -22.14 9.09 8.06
C ILE A 416 -22.54 9.07 6.58
N ARG A 417 -21.75 8.39 5.72
CA ARG A 417 -22.03 8.24 4.29
C ARG A 417 -23.36 7.55 4.00
N GLU A 418 -23.72 6.55 4.81
CA GLU A 418 -25.02 5.86 4.74
C GLU A 418 -26.16 6.62 5.43
N ASN A 419 -25.93 7.88 5.84
CA ASN A 419 -26.92 8.77 6.45
C ASN A 419 -27.61 8.18 7.69
N TRP A 420 -26.84 7.58 8.61
CA TRP A 420 -27.37 7.15 9.90
C TRP A 420 -27.82 8.37 10.71
N ASP A 421 -29.02 8.33 11.30
CA ASP A 421 -29.57 9.45 12.06
C ASP A 421 -28.69 9.91 13.22
N GLU A 422 -27.98 8.96 13.87
CA GLU A 422 -27.08 9.21 15.01
C GLU A 422 -25.78 8.42 14.86
N VAL A 423 -24.67 9.06 15.20
CA VAL A 423 -23.33 8.47 15.18
C VAL A 423 -22.57 8.77 16.47
N LYS A 424 -21.58 7.91 16.80
CA LYS A 424 -20.73 8.11 17.99
C LYS A 424 -19.38 8.69 17.60
N ILE A 425 -19.02 9.84 18.19
CA ILE A 425 -17.73 10.49 18.03
C ILE A 425 -17.09 10.65 19.42
N PHE A 426 -15.90 10.09 19.64
CA PHE A 426 -15.23 10.01 20.95
C PHE A 426 -16.07 9.37 22.07
N GLY A 427 -17.08 8.55 21.72
CA GLY A 427 -17.98 7.88 22.65
C GLY A 427 -19.27 8.63 22.93
N ASP A 428 -19.37 9.90 22.58
CA ASP A 428 -20.57 10.72 22.68
C ASP A 428 -21.46 10.54 21.44
N GLU A 429 -22.78 10.59 21.59
CA GLU A 429 -23.78 10.49 20.51
C GLU A 429 -24.06 11.86 19.90
N PHE A 430 -24.09 11.94 18.58
CA PHE A 430 -24.39 13.14 17.79
C PHE A 430 -25.43 12.84 16.73
N LYS A 431 -26.37 13.76 16.50
CA LYS A 431 -27.34 13.68 15.41
C LYS A 431 -26.74 14.16 14.12
N LEU A 432 -26.88 13.39 13.06
CA LEU A 432 -26.46 13.80 11.72
C LEU A 432 -27.49 14.78 11.14
N LYS A 433 -27.16 16.08 11.11
CA LYS A 433 -27.98 17.14 10.51
C LYS A 433 -27.27 17.82 9.35
N ALA A 434 -25.92 17.71 9.27
CA ALA A 434 -25.16 18.23 8.15
C ALA A 434 -25.53 17.51 6.86
N ASN A 435 -25.40 18.19 5.72
CA ASN A 435 -25.62 17.59 4.41
C ASN A 435 -24.47 16.63 4.09
N VAL A 436 -24.79 15.42 3.65
CA VAL A 436 -23.79 14.42 3.25
C VAL A 436 -23.78 14.32 1.73
N GLU A 437 -22.63 14.54 1.14
CA GLU A 437 -22.36 14.38 -0.29
C GLU A 437 -21.27 13.32 -0.49
N THR A 438 -21.36 12.55 -1.57
CA THR A 438 -20.41 11.45 -1.84
C THR A 438 -19.97 11.48 -3.29
N MET A 439 -18.67 11.17 -3.51
CA MET A 439 -18.06 11.02 -4.82
C MET A 439 -17.11 9.84 -4.79
N ASP A 440 -17.22 8.92 -5.73
CA ASP A 440 -16.33 7.75 -5.85
C ASP A 440 -15.27 7.90 -6.97
N SER A 441 -15.26 9.05 -7.66
CA SER A 441 -14.38 9.34 -8.79
C SER A 441 -12.89 9.44 -8.43
N PHE A 442 -12.53 9.66 -7.17
CA PHE A 442 -11.15 9.69 -6.68
C PHE A 442 -10.64 8.33 -6.15
N SER A 443 -11.11 7.20 -6.67
CA SER A 443 -10.54 5.89 -6.29
C SER A 443 -9.09 5.76 -6.78
N GLY A 444 -8.15 5.30 -5.95
CA GLY A 444 -6.76 5.08 -6.34
C GLY A 444 -6.52 3.72 -6.99
N HIS A 445 -7.42 2.76 -6.81
CA HIS A 445 -7.30 1.45 -7.44
C HIS A 445 -8.09 1.40 -8.74
N ALA A 446 -7.57 0.65 -9.69
CA ALA A 446 -8.31 0.25 -10.87
C ALA A 446 -9.58 -0.54 -10.47
N ASP A 447 -10.67 -0.31 -11.19
CA ASP A 447 -11.90 -1.08 -11.06
C ASP A 447 -11.85 -2.40 -11.83
N HIS A 448 -12.98 -3.12 -11.88
CA HIS A 448 -13.03 -4.43 -12.54
C HIS A 448 -12.61 -4.37 -14.01
N SER A 449 -13.20 -3.46 -14.77
CA SER A 449 -12.90 -3.32 -16.20
C SER A 449 -11.47 -2.81 -16.44
N GLU A 450 -11.02 -1.84 -15.63
CA GLU A 450 -9.66 -1.31 -15.70
C GLU A 450 -8.59 -2.37 -15.36
N LEU A 451 -8.88 -3.27 -14.38
CA LEU A 451 -8.00 -4.40 -14.05
C LEU A 451 -7.93 -5.44 -15.19
N ILE A 452 -9.05 -5.71 -15.88
CA ILE A 452 -9.08 -6.58 -17.06
C ILE A 452 -8.28 -5.95 -18.19
N ASP A 453 -8.50 -4.68 -18.49
CA ASP A 453 -7.76 -3.95 -19.54
C ASP A 453 -6.26 -3.90 -19.23
N TYR A 454 -5.89 -3.67 -17.98
CA TYR A 454 -4.50 -3.72 -17.53
C TYR A 454 -3.91 -5.12 -17.76
N PHE A 455 -4.60 -6.19 -17.37
CA PHE A 455 -4.14 -7.56 -17.57
C PHE A 455 -3.94 -7.90 -19.05
N HIS A 456 -4.82 -7.42 -19.94
CA HIS A 456 -4.67 -7.62 -21.39
C HIS A 456 -3.48 -6.90 -21.98
N ARG A 457 -3.13 -5.74 -21.46
CA ARG A 457 -1.94 -4.97 -21.88
C ARG A 457 -0.63 -5.65 -21.49
N ILE A 458 -0.60 -6.49 -20.44
CA ILE A 458 0.57 -7.29 -20.11
C ILE A 458 0.82 -8.32 -21.21
N THR A 459 2.01 -8.28 -21.82
CA THR A 459 2.39 -9.25 -22.87
C THR A 459 3.14 -10.44 -22.31
N GLY A 460 3.21 -11.52 -23.10
CA GLY A 460 3.87 -12.77 -22.73
C GLY A 460 2.89 -13.92 -22.47
N PRO A 461 3.40 -15.11 -22.16
CA PRO A 461 2.56 -16.32 -22.05
C PRO A 461 1.64 -16.30 -20.82
N LYS A 462 1.98 -15.56 -19.77
CA LYS A 462 1.24 -15.53 -18.49
C LYS A 462 0.78 -16.93 -18.05
N LYS A 463 1.73 -17.88 -18.06
CA LYS A 463 1.49 -19.32 -17.82
C LYS A 463 0.66 -19.57 -16.56
N LYS A 464 0.89 -18.74 -15.53
CA LYS A 464 0.17 -18.80 -14.26
C LYS A 464 -0.06 -17.41 -13.67
N VAL A 465 -1.28 -17.19 -13.18
CA VAL A 465 -1.73 -15.93 -12.56
C VAL A 465 -2.27 -16.26 -11.18
N TRP A 466 -1.76 -15.57 -10.17
CA TRP A 466 -2.28 -15.65 -8.80
C TRP A 466 -2.91 -14.34 -8.41
N LEU A 467 -4.16 -14.39 -7.97
CA LEU A 467 -4.90 -13.24 -7.48
C LEU A 467 -4.73 -13.11 -5.97
N VAL A 468 -4.32 -11.94 -5.54
CA VAL A 468 -4.10 -11.56 -4.14
C VAL A 468 -4.71 -10.19 -3.88
N HIS A 469 -4.55 -9.65 -2.68
CA HIS A 469 -4.97 -8.29 -2.31
C HIS A 469 -6.41 -8.00 -2.73
N GLY A 470 -7.34 -8.85 -2.27
CA GLY A 470 -8.78 -8.73 -2.55
C GLY A 470 -9.59 -9.56 -1.58
N GLU A 471 -10.79 -9.10 -1.28
CA GLU A 471 -11.76 -9.91 -0.55
C GLU A 471 -12.13 -11.15 -1.36
N ARG A 472 -12.26 -12.28 -0.71
CA ARG A 472 -12.48 -13.59 -1.35
C ARG A 472 -13.55 -13.56 -2.44
N LYS A 473 -14.70 -12.98 -2.18
CA LYS A 473 -15.82 -12.89 -3.14
C LYS A 473 -15.45 -12.08 -4.39
N ARG A 474 -14.71 -10.98 -4.24
CA ARG A 474 -14.28 -10.13 -5.35
C ARG A 474 -13.23 -10.83 -6.20
N SER A 475 -12.26 -11.45 -5.53
CA SER A 475 -11.24 -12.25 -6.23
C SER A 475 -11.85 -13.42 -7.01
N GLU A 476 -12.94 -14.05 -6.51
CA GLU A 476 -13.66 -15.12 -7.22
C GLU A 476 -14.30 -14.61 -8.52
N VAL A 477 -14.99 -13.45 -8.46
CA VAL A 477 -15.59 -12.85 -9.66
C VAL A 477 -14.52 -12.50 -10.70
N PHE A 478 -13.41 -11.90 -10.25
CA PHE A 478 -12.31 -11.53 -11.14
C PHE A 478 -11.60 -12.77 -11.74
N CYS A 479 -11.37 -13.78 -10.92
CA CYS A 479 -10.80 -15.06 -11.37
C CYS A 479 -11.65 -15.72 -12.48
N GLU A 480 -12.98 -15.73 -12.32
CA GLU A 480 -13.89 -16.25 -13.31
C GLU A 480 -13.92 -15.42 -14.60
N ALA A 481 -13.78 -14.10 -14.50
CA ALA A 481 -13.68 -13.23 -15.66
C ALA A 481 -12.39 -13.53 -16.45
N LEU A 482 -11.24 -13.54 -15.78
CA LEU A 482 -9.95 -13.82 -16.44
C LEU A 482 -9.90 -15.22 -17.06
N LYS A 483 -10.45 -16.24 -16.42
CA LYS A 483 -10.51 -17.63 -16.96
C LYS A 483 -11.29 -17.75 -18.27
N LYS A 484 -12.20 -16.84 -18.56
CA LYS A 484 -12.95 -16.85 -19.82
C LYS A 484 -12.15 -16.31 -21.00
N GLU A 485 -11.16 -15.47 -20.71
CA GLU A 485 -10.44 -14.68 -21.70
C GLU A 485 -8.96 -15.05 -21.80
N HIS A 486 -8.46 -15.87 -20.86
CA HIS A 486 -7.06 -16.27 -20.77
C HIS A 486 -6.89 -17.77 -20.71
N GLU A 487 -6.02 -18.33 -21.58
CA GLU A 487 -5.75 -19.78 -21.67
C GLU A 487 -4.84 -20.29 -20.55
N GLY A 488 -4.11 -19.41 -19.85
CA GLY A 488 -3.23 -19.75 -18.73
C GLY A 488 -4.01 -20.08 -17.45
N ASP A 489 -3.29 -20.62 -16.49
CA ASP A 489 -3.84 -21.03 -15.20
C ASP A 489 -4.08 -19.81 -14.31
N VAL A 490 -5.32 -19.56 -13.87
CA VAL A 490 -5.67 -18.46 -12.97
C VAL A 490 -6.18 -19.03 -11.65
N GLU A 491 -5.50 -18.70 -10.56
CA GLU A 491 -5.81 -19.17 -9.21
C GLU A 491 -5.89 -18.02 -8.21
N ILE A 492 -6.66 -18.20 -7.14
CA ILE A 492 -6.69 -17.27 -6.02
C ILE A 492 -5.66 -17.71 -4.98
N GLY A 493 -4.78 -16.81 -4.58
CA GLY A 493 -3.81 -17.05 -3.52
C GLY A 493 -4.51 -17.43 -2.21
N VAL A 494 -3.98 -18.44 -1.52
CA VAL A 494 -4.49 -18.90 -0.23
C VAL A 494 -3.43 -18.69 0.85
N LEU A 495 -3.80 -18.00 1.91
CA LEU A 495 -2.89 -17.67 3.01
C LEU A 495 -2.14 -18.92 3.54
N GLY A 496 -0.83 -18.82 3.63
CA GLY A 496 0.05 -19.89 4.10
C GLY A 496 0.38 -20.94 3.04
N ASN A 497 -0.33 -20.98 1.91
CA ASN A 497 -0.03 -21.92 0.83
C ASN A 497 1.27 -21.55 0.10
N THR A 498 1.95 -22.58 -0.42
CA THR A 498 3.18 -22.46 -1.23
C THR A 498 2.96 -23.10 -2.58
N VAL A 499 3.22 -22.37 -3.64
CA VAL A 499 3.19 -22.87 -5.02
C VAL A 499 4.61 -23.01 -5.55
N VAL A 500 4.80 -24.02 -6.42
CA VAL A 500 6.07 -24.34 -7.06
C VAL A 500 5.90 -24.13 -8.57
N PHE A 501 6.86 -23.50 -9.22
CA PHE A 501 6.76 -23.17 -10.66
C PHE A 501 8.12 -22.90 -11.30
#